data_9adee17bd1bed944264b50bbbe1f8394
#
_entry.id   9adee17bd1bed944264b50bbbe1f8394
#
_cell.length_a   1.000
_cell.length_b   1.000
_cell.length_c   1.000
_cell.angle_alpha   90.00
_cell.angle_beta   90.00
_cell.angle_gamma   90.00
#
_symmetry.space_group_name_H-M   'P 1'
#
loop_
_entity.id
_entity.type
_entity.pdbx_description
1 polymer ?
#
loop_
_entity_poly.entity_id
_entity_poly.type
_entity_poly.pdbx_seq_one_letter_code
_entity_poly.pdbx_strand_id
1 'polypeptide(L)'
;MTLFLLATNISGFSRPDTGVYSRRRDKIVTNIVSLFASSYVFHWPDLFPSSTLLYPPSFDGRAVLYPSVRNMRDYLSWRQADCHINNLYNTVFWALVQQGGMTTNAAQERLKGTLSGDKNEILYSQFGVNYNKEPAQFRKGTTIIRKKMEVPCADSDAGAKKLRTKIIQLDCDIIGDDFWNENPHLLENFIEK
;
A
#
# COMPACT_ATOMS: atom_id res chain seq x y z
N MET A 1 -3.76 -7.90 2.34
CA MET A 1 -3.80 -6.45 2.02
C MET A 1 -2.37 -5.93 1.98
N THR A 2 -1.95 -5.38 0.86
CA THR A 2 -0.59 -4.81 0.74
C THR A 2 -0.70 -3.30 0.96
N LEU A 3 -0.04 -2.79 1.99
CA LEU A 3 0.04 -1.37 2.30
C LEU A 3 1.39 -0.85 1.82
N PHE A 4 1.38 0.11 0.90
CA PHE A 4 2.57 0.84 0.49
C PHE A 4 2.66 2.13 1.29
N LEU A 5 3.54 2.18 2.28
CA LEU A 5 3.90 3.42 2.95
C LEU A 5 5.08 4.05 2.20
N LEU A 6 4.79 5.01 1.33
CA LEU A 6 5.81 5.84 0.68
C LEU A 6 6.28 6.92 1.65
N ALA A 7 7.17 6.56 2.54
CA ALA A 7 7.90 7.53 3.34
C ALA A 7 9.14 8.01 2.56
N THR A 8 8.94 8.82 1.54
CA THR A 8 10.03 9.33 0.70
C THR A 8 10.89 10.37 1.42
N ASN A 9 10.47 10.84 2.58
CA ASN A 9 11.21 11.83 3.34
C ASN A 9 11.14 11.58 4.84
N ILE A 10 12.04 10.76 5.34
CA ILE A 10 12.27 10.65 6.79
C ILE A 10 12.89 11.95 7.34
N SER A 11 13.35 12.86 6.46
CA SER A 11 13.92 14.15 6.85
C SER A 11 12.95 15.09 7.58
N GLY A 12 11.63 14.86 7.45
CA GLY A 12 10.61 15.62 8.19
C GLY A 12 10.61 15.40 9.71
N PHE A 13 11.37 14.42 10.22
CA PHE A 13 11.52 14.11 11.65
C PHE A 13 12.88 14.44 12.21
N SER A 14 13.81 14.93 11.42
CA SER A 14 15.16 15.26 11.88
C SER A 14 15.59 16.63 11.39
N ARG A 15 16.44 17.26 12.20
CA ARG A 15 17.20 18.44 11.75
C ARG A 15 18.02 18.05 10.51
N PRO A 16 18.33 19.00 9.59
CA PRO A 16 19.07 18.70 8.35
C PRO A 16 20.36 17.90 8.57
N ASP A 17 20.99 18.08 9.74
CA ASP A 17 22.29 17.51 10.05
C ASP A 17 22.23 16.15 10.76
N THR A 18 21.07 15.75 11.32
CA THR A 18 20.93 14.50 12.06
C THR A 18 19.81 13.66 11.48
N GLY A 19 20.15 12.57 10.81
CA GLY A 19 19.17 11.60 10.32
C GLY A 19 18.38 10.94 11.47
N VAL A 20 17.15 10.54 11.21
CA VAL A 20 16.31 9.79 12.18
C VAL A 20 17.12 8.64 12.77
N TYR A 21 17.17 8.56 14.11
CA TYR A 21 17.94 7.57 14.86
C TYR A 21 19.42 7.45 14.40
N SER A 22 20.05 8.56 13.99
CA SER A 22 21.41 8.58 13.42
C SER A 22 21.56 7.63 12.22
N ARG A 23 20.51 7.47 11.42
CA ARG A 23 20.42 6.60 10.24
C ARG A 23 20.67 5.11 10.55
N ARG A 24 20.50 4.68 11.79
CA ARG A 24 20.65 3.26 12.16
C ARG A 24 19.45 2.47 11.64
N ARG A 25 19.71 1.63 10.64
CA ARG A 25 18.70 0.82 9.93
C ARG A 25 17.79 0.04 10.89
N ASP A 26 18.38 -0.71 11.81
CA ASP A 26 17.61 -1.58 12.69
C ASP A 26 16.70 -0.78 13.63
N LYS A 27 17.15 0.37 14.13
CA LYS A 27 16.31 1.25 14.92
C LYS A 27 15.16 1.84 14.13
N ILE A 28 15.39 2.21 12.88
CA ILE A 28 14.34 2.74 11.99
C ILE A 28 13.29 1.65 11.78
N VAL A 29 13.71 0.46 11.35
CA VAL A 29 12.80 -0.65 11.04
C VAL A 29 12.03 -1.09 12.28
N THR A 30 12.71 -1.35 13.39
CA THR A 30 12.06 -1.84 14.61
C THR A 30 11.06 -0.85 15.17
N ASN A 31 11.38 0.45 15.20
CA ASN A 31 10.44 1.47 15.69
C ASN A 31 9.23 1.63 14.78
N ILE A 32 9.42 1.63 13.46
CA ILE A 32 8.29 1.76 12.51
C ILE A 32 7.39 0.53 12.60
N VAL A 33 7.94 -0.67 12.58
CA VAL A 33 7.16 -1.91 12.62
C VAL A 33 6.43 -2.07 13.94
N SER A 34 7.10 -1.81 15.06
CA SER A 34 6.46 -1.91 16.39
C SER A 34 5.36 -0.88 16.56
N LEU A 35 5.59 0.37 16.14
CA LEU A 35 4.55 1.41 16.18
C LEU A 35 3.36 1.05 15.29
N PHE A 36 3.62 0.54 14.07
CA PHE A 36 2.56 0.11 13.17
C PHE A 36 1.73 -1.03 13.78
N ALA A 37 2.40 -2.07 14.30
CA ALA A 37 1.74 -3.21 14.90
C ALA A 37 0.90 -2.83 16.13
N SER A 38 1.46 -2.01 17.02
CA SER A 38 0.73 -1.53 18.20
C SER A 38 -0.43 -0.61 17.85
N SER A 39 -0.26 0.29 16.88
CA SER A 39 -1.34 1.16 16.40
C SER A 39 -2.47 0.35 15.73
N TYR A 40 -2.14 -0.69 14.98
CA TYR A 40 -3.13 -1.56 14.36
C TYR A 40 -4.02 -2.22 15.43
N VAL A 41 -3.43 -2.79 16.45
CA VAL A 41 -4.16 -3.42 17.57
C VAL A 41 -4.93 -2.38 18.37
N PHE A 42 -4.30 -1.22 18.65
CA PHE A 42 -4.90 -0.15 19.45
C PHE A 42 -6.17 0.43 18.80
N HIS A 43 -6.15 0.64 17.49
CA HIS A 43 -7.30 1.20 16.75
C HIS A 43 -8.28 0.15 16.23
N TRP A 44 -8.00 -1.13 16.40
CA TRP A 44 -8.90 -2.18 15.93
C TRP A 44 -10.32 -2.07 16.47
N PRO A 45 -10.55 -1.86 17.79
CA PRO A 45 -11.90 -1.75 18.34
C PRO A 45 -12.68 -0.54 17.80
N ASP A 46 -11.99 0.56 17.49
CA ASP A 46 -12.62 1.77 16.95
C ASP A 46 -13.14 1.55 15.53
N LEU A 47 -12.40 0.80 14.72
CA LEU A 47 -12.72 0.56 13.31
C LEU A 47 -13.61 -0.67 13.11
N PHE A 48 -13.51 -1.64 13.99
CA PHE A 48 -14.23 -2.92 13.93
C PHE A 48 -14.87 -3.28 15.28
N PRO A 49 -15.84 -2.50 15.78
CA PRO A 49 -16.39 -2.66 17.13
C PRO A 49 -17.08 -4.02 17.35
N SER A 50 -17.56 -4.64 16.27
CA SER A 50 -18.23 -5.94 16.32
C SER A 50 -17.30 -7.14 16.04
N SER A 51 -16.00 -6.90 15.88
CA SER A 51 -15.05 -7.95 15.53
C SER A 51 -13.85 -7.94 16.46
N THR A 52 -13.61 -9.08 17.11
CA THR A 52 -12.44 -9.25 17.98
C THR A 52 -11.27 -9.83 17.18
N LEU A 53 -10.06 -9.35 17.44
CA LEU A 53 -8.85 -9.97 16.92
C LEU A 53 -8.70 -11.36 17.54
N LEU A 54 -8.69 -12.39 16.70
CA LEU A 54 -8.56 -13.79 17.16
C LEU A 54 -7.14 -14.16 17.54
N TYR A 55 -6.15 -13.47 16.95
CA TYR A 55 -4.71 -13.66 17.20
C TYR A 55 -3.94 -12.37 16.93
N PRO A 56 -2.76 -12.18 17.54
CA PRO A 56 -1.94 -11.01 17.31
C PRO A 56 -1.45 -10.96 15.85
N PRO A 57 -1.64 -9.85 15.14
CA PRO A 57 -1.09 -9.68 13.80
C PRO A 57 0.42 -9.45 13.86
N SER A 58 1.13 -9.93 12.86
CA SER A 58 2.55 -9.65 12.65
C SER A 58 2.77 -8.93 11.34
N PHE A 59 3.79 -8.05 11.32
CA PHE A 59 4.10 -7.22 10.16
C PHE A 59 5.60 -7.28 9.87
N ASP A 60 5.93 -7.35 8.59
CA ASP A 60 7.31 -7.26 8.09
C ASP A 60 7.61 -5.84 7.63
N GLY A 61 8.79 -5.33 7.96
CA GLY A 61 9.25 -4.03 7.53
C GLY A 61 10.68 -4.08 7.00
N ARG A 62 10.92 -3.36 5.90
CA ARG A 62 12.23 -3.33 5.24
C ARG A 62 12.67 -1.90 4.99
N ALA A 63 13.93 -1.62 5.31
CA ALA A 63 14.61 -0.41 4.87
C ALA A 63 15.50 -0.76 3.68
N VAL A 64 15.21 -0.18 2.54
CA VAL A 64 15.94 -0.41 1.29
C VAL A 64 16.50 0.91 0.79
N LEU A 65 17.76 0.90 0.39
CA LEU A 65 18.43 2.05 -0.24
C LEU A 65 18.38 1.87 -1.76
N TYR A 66 17.95 2.89 -2.46
CA TYR A 66 17.90 2.88 -3.92
C TYR A 66 18.95 3.83 -4.49
N PRO A 67 19.75 3.39 -5.46
CA PRO A 67 20.80 4.23 -6.06
C PRO A 67 20.23 5.32 -6.96
N SER A 68 19.02 5.17 -7.45
CA SER A 68 18.36 6.15 -8.31
C SER A 68 16.85 6.17 -8.13
N VAL A 69 16.21 7.24 -8.60
CA VAL A 69 14.75 7.36 -8.71
C VAL A 69 14.18 6.22 -9.54
N ARG A 70 14.83 5.87 -10.64
CA ARG A 70 14.38 4.79 -11.51
C ARG A 70 14.31 3.46 -10.76
N ASN A 71 15.38 3.08 -10.06
CA ASN A 71 15.39 1.83 -9.28
C ASN A 71 14.32 1.81 -8.19
N MET A 72 14.05 2.94 -7.55
CA MET A 72 12.98 3.05 -6.57
C MET A 72 11.61 2.86 -7.24
N ARG A 73 11.34 3.54 -8.37
CA ARG A 73 10.09 3.40 -9.12
C ARG A 73 9.89 1.97 -9.63
N ASP A 74 10.92 1.37 -10.18
CA ASP A 74 10.89 -0.02 -10.66
C ASP A 74 10.53 -0.99 -9.53
N TYR A 75 11.10 -0.79 -8.34
CA TYR A 75 10.77 -1.60 -7.18
C TYR A 75 9.31 -1.42 -6.73
N LEU A 76 8.82 -0.18 -6.65
CA LEU A 76 7.44 0.11 -6.26
C LEU A 76 6.44 -0.42 -7.29
N SER A 77 6.77 -0.31 -8.57
CA SER A 77 5.99 -0.89 -9.66
C SER A 77 5.89 -2.41 -9.53
N TRP A 78 7.03 -3.06 -9.26
CA TRP A 78 7.05 -4.50 -8.99
C TRP A 78 6.18 -4.87 -7.78
N ARG A 79 6.26 -4.10 -6.70
CA ARG A 79 5.44 -4.35 -5.51
C ARG A 79 3.94 -4.21 -5.78
N GLN A 80 3.54 -3.25 -6.60
CA GLN A 80 2.13 -3.11 -6.99
C GLN A 80 1.67 -4.25 -7.92
N ALA A 81 2.51 -4.65 -8.87
CA ALA A 81 2.24 -5.81 -9.71
C ALA A 81 2.11 -7.11 -8.88
N ASP A 82 2.99 -7.31 -7.91
CA ASP A 82 2.93 -8.43 -6.97
C ASP A 82 1.64 -8.43 -6.13
N CYS A 83 1.21 -7.26 -5.66
CA CYS A 83 -0.08 -7.10 -4.97
C CYS A 83 -1.26 -7.57 -5.85
N HIS A 84 -1.29 -7.15 -7.11
CA HIS A 84 -2.31 -7.55 -8.08
C HIS A 84 -2.30 -9.05 -8.32
N ILE A 85 -1.13 -9.63 -8.59
CA ILE A 85 -0.97 -11.06 -8.88
C ILE A 85 -1.45 -11.90 -7.69
N ASN A 86 -1.02 -11.56 -6.49
CA ASN A 86 -1.39 -12.28 -5.27
C ASN A 86 -2.87 -12.15 -4.95
N ASN A 87 -3.44 -10.96 -5.11
CA ASN A 87 -4.87 -10.76 -4.86
C ASN A 87 -5.74 -11.51 -5.87
N LEU A 88 -5.40 -11.45 -7.16
CA LEU A 88 -6.10 -12.22 -8.20
C LEU A 88 -6.03 -13.72 -7.91
N TYR A 89 -4.84 -14.24 -7.60
CA TYR A 89 -4.67 -15.65 -7.25
C TYR A 89 -5.55 -16.04 -6.06
N ASN A 90 -5.50 -15.30 -4.97
CA ASN A 90 -6.28 -15.58 -3.78
C ASN A 90 -7.79 -15.49 -4.02
N THR A 91 -8.23 -14.53 -4.82
CA THR A 91 -9.65 -14.37 -5.17
C THR A 91 -10.16 -15.62 -5.90
N VAL A 92 -9.42 -16.09 -6.91
CA VAL A 92 -9.79 -17.32 -7.64
C VAL A 92 -9.71 -18.56 -6.75
N PHE A 93 -8.64 -18.67 -5.98
CA PHE A 93 -8.42 -19.81 -5.09
C PHE A 93 -9.60 -19.97 -4.10
N TRP A 94 -9.96 -18.89 -3.44
CA TRP A 94 -11.07 -18.94 -2.47
C TRP A 94 -12.44 -19.09 -3.14
N ALA A 95 -12.64 -18.57 -4.35
CA ALA A 95 -13.86 -18.84 -5.11
C ALA A 95 -13.97 -20.33 -5.44
N LEU A 96 -12.90 -20.98 -5.87
CA LEU A 96 -12.87 -22.42 -6.13
C LEU A 96 -13.15 -23.26 -4.87
N VAL A 97 -12.59 -22.87 -3.74
CA VAL A 97 -12.77 -23.60 -2.48
C VAL A 97 -14.15 -23.36 -1.87
N GLN A 98 -14.55 -22.08 -1.71
CA GLN A 98 -15.75 -21.73 -0.93
C GLN A 98 -17.03 -21.84 -1.74
N GLN A 99 -16.99 -21.49 -3.02
CA GLN A 99 -18.17 -21.52 -3.90
C GLN A 99 -18.16 -22.75 -4.81
N GLY A 100 -16.97 -23.14 -5.28
CA GLY A 100 -16.82 -24.32 -6.16
C GLY A 100 -16.72 -25.65 -5.41
N GLY A 101 -16.66 -25.65 -4.07
CA GLY A 101 -16.61 -26.86 -3.24
C GLY A 101 -15.31 -27.67 -3.39
N MET A 102 -14.28 -27.11 -3.99
CA MET A 102 -13.00 -27.82 -4.19
C MET A 102 -12.22 -27.90 -2.88
N THR A 103 -11.43 -28.98 -2.72
CA THR A 103 -10.43 -29.01 -1.66
C THR A 103 -9.29 -28.02 -1.96
N THR A 104 -8.60 -27.56 -0.93
CA THR A 104 -7.46 -26.63 -1.07
C THR A 104 -6.39 -27.18 -2.01
N ASN A 105 -6.07 -28.49 -1.91
CA ASN A 105 -5.09 -29.13 -2.77
C ASN A 105 -5.55 -29.17 -4.25
N ALA A 106 -6.80 -29.50 -4.49
CA ALA A 106 -7.36 -29.53 -5.85
C ALA A 106 -7.40 -28.13 -6.47
N ALA A 107 -7.75 -27.10 -5.70
CA ALA A 107 -7.72 -25.71 -6.15
C ALA A 107 -6.28 -25.23 -6.48
N GLN A 108 -5.30 -25.59 -5.67
CA GLN A 108 -3.88 -25.29 -5.94
C GLN A 108 -3.39 -25.96 -7.24
N GLU A 109 -3.64 -27.25 -7.41
CA GLU A 109 -3.25 -27.97 -8.65
C GLU A 109 -3.94 -27.39 -9.88
N ARG A 110 -5.21 -27.02 -9.76
CA ARG A 110 -5.96 -26.39 -10.87
C ARG A 110 -5.37 -25.02 -11.27
N LEU A 111 -4.86 -24.25 -10.32
CA LEU A 111 -4.29 -22.94 -10.57
C LEU A 111 -2.82 -22.97 -10.96
N LYS A 112 -2.17 -24.11 -10.82
CA LYS A 112 -0.75 -24.29 -11.17
C LYS A 112 -0.53 -24.03 -12.65
N GLY A 113 0.42 -23.15 -12.98
CA GLY A 113 0.75 -22.78 -14.36
C GLY A 113 -0.26 -21.86 -15.06
N THR A 114 -1.36 -21.47 -14.40
CA THR A 114 -2.31 -20.53 -15.00
C THR A 114 -1.76 -19.09 -15.01
N LEU A 115 -2.07 -18.35 -16.05
CA LEU A 115 -1.78 -16.94 -16.20
C LEU A 115 -2.93 -16.05 -15.65
N SER A 116 -2.75 -14.75 -15.67
CA SER A 116 -3.78 -13.81 -15.21
C SER A 116 -5.06 -13.87 -16.05
N GLY A 117 -4.94 -14.08 -17.35
CA GLY A 117 -6.09 -14.26 -18.26
C GLY A 117 -6.94 -15.46 -17.88
N ASP A 118 -6.30 -16.62 -17.64
CA ASP A 118 -6.98 -17.86 -17.26
C ASP A 118 -7.72 -17.69 -15.93
N LYS A 119 -7.11 -17.00 -14.98
CA LYS A 119 -7.71 -16.71 -13.67
C LYS A 119 -8.93 -15.81 -13.80
N ASN A 120 -8.85 -14.77 -14.62
CA ASN A 120 -10.00 -13.90 -14.90
C ASN A 120 -11.14 -14.66 -15.59
N GLU A 121 -10.82 -15.56 -16.54
CA GLU A 121 -11.81 -16.39 -17.20
C GLU A 121 -12.50 -17.35 -16.22
N ILE A 122 -11.74 -17.99 -15.32
CA ILE A 122 -12.33 -18.85 -14.27
C ILE A 122 -13.29 -18.04 -13.40
N LEU A 123 -12.89 -16.84 -12.94
CA LEU A 123 -13.74 -16.00 -12.11
C LEU A 123 -15.03 -15.61 -12.83
N TYR A 124 -14.91 -15.20 -14.08
CA TYR A 124 -16.05 -14.71 -14.85
C TYR A 124 -17.00 -15.85 -15.25
N SER A 125 -16.47 -16.92 -15.86
CA SER A 125 -17.28 -17.99 -16.42
C SER A 125 -17.94 -18.87 -15.35
N GLN A 126 -17.27 -19.12 -14.22
CA GLN A 126 -17.76 -20.05 -13.21
C GLN A 126 -18.45 -19.37 -12.03
N PHE A 127 -18.05 -18.15 -11.70
CA PHE A 127 -18.53 -17.44 -10.50
C PHE A 127 -19.22 -16.11 -10.81
N GLY A 128 -19.27 -15.69 -12.08
CA GLY A 128 -19.86 -14.41 -12.47
C GLY A 128 -19.09 -13.18 -11.95
N VAL A 129 -17.85 -13.36 -11.47
CA VAL A 129 -17.05 -12.31 -10.87
C VAL A 129 -16.20 -11.63 -11.94
N ASN A 130 -16.45 -10.35 -12.18
CA ASN A 130 -15.58 -9.52 -12.99
C ASN A 130 -14.52 -8.88 -12.10
N TYR A 131 -13.31 -9.43 -12.08
CA TYR A 131 -12.22 -8.95 -11.24
C TYR A 131 -11.86 -7.47 -11.46
N ASN A 132 -12.09 -6.93 -12.65
CA ASN A 132 -11.86 -5.50 -12.90
C ASN A 132 -12.80 -4.56 -12.13
N LYS A 133 -13.92 -5.07 -11.63
CA LYS A 133 -14.87 -4.34 -10.79
C LYS A 133 -14.54 -4.43 -9.29
N GLU A 134 -13.58 -5.26 -8.91
CA GLU A 134 -13.13 -5.33 -7.53
C GLU A 134 -12.53 -3.97 -7.10
N PRO A 135 -12.72 -3.54 -5.84
CA PRO A 135 -12.19 -2.27 -5.36
C PRO A 135 -10.69 -2.12 -5.60
N ALA A 136 -10.28 -0.92 -6.01
CA ALA A 136 -8.88 -0.64 -6.36
C ALA A 136 -7.91 -0.94 -5.21
N GLN A 137 -8.32 -0.72 -3.96
CA GLN A 137 -7.51 -1.05 -2.77
C GLN A 137 -7.08 -2.51 -2.70
N PHE A 138 -7.89 -3.45 -3.20
CA PHE A 138 -7.53 -4.86 -3.21
C PHE A 138 -6.68 -5.23 -4.41
N ARG A 139 -6.94 -4.59 -5.57
CA ARG A 139 -6.22 -4.87 -6.81
C ARG A 139 -4.86 -4.18 -6.92
N LYS A 140 -4.75 -2.96 -6.36
CA LYS A 140 -3.57 -2.10 -6.48
C LYS A 140 -2.85 -1.86 -5.16
N GLY A 141 -3.50 -2.17 -4.04
CA GLY A 141 -3.03 -1.81 -2.72
C GLY A 141 -3.32 -0.34 -2.39
N THR A 142 -2.95 0.06 -1.19
CA THR A 142 -3.13 1.44 -0.70
C THR A 142 -1.79 2.14 -0.61
N THR A 143 -1.70 3.33 -1.20
CA THR A 143 -0.53 4.21 -1.14
C THR A 143 -0.84 5.37 -0.21
N ILE A 144 0.02 5.61 0.78
CA ILE A 144 -0.11 6.72 1.74
C ILE A 144 1.03 7.70 1.49
N ILE A 145 0.69 8.95 1.20
CA ILE A 145 1.66 10.02 0.94
C ILE A 145 1.37 11.28 1.76
N ARG A 146 2.38 12.11 1.93
CA ARG A 146 2.21 13.47 2.44
C ARG A 146 2.05 14.42 1.26
N LYS A 147 0.97 15.22 1.26
CA LYS A 147 0.69 16.21 0.21
C LYS A 147 0.35 17.55 0.85
N LYS A 148 0.89 18.64 0.30
CA LYS A 148 0.48 19.99 0.67
C LYS A 148 -0.88 20.26 0.04
N MET A 149 -1.86 20.59 0.86
CA MET A 149 -3.23 20.91 0.43
C MET A 149 -3.66 22.26 0.98
N GLU A 150 -4.43 22.98 0.20
CA GLU A 150 -5.10 24.18 0.66
C GLU A 150 -6.22 23.81 1.64
N VAL A 151 -6.18 24.38 2.81
CA VAL A 151 -7.20 24.19 3.86
C VAL A 151 -7.79 25.56 4.18
N PRO A 152 -9.12 25.70 4.30
CA PRO A 152 -9.73 26.94 4.75
C PRO A 152 -9.15 27.37 6.11
N CYS A 153 -8.87 28.67 6.28
CA CYS A 153 -8.53 29.23 7.58
C CYS A 153 -9.80 29.38 8.41
N ALA A 154 -9.85 28.77 9.59
CA ALA A 154 -11.00 28.87 10.49
C ALA A 154 -11.21 30.30 11.04
N ASP A 155 -10.17 31.15 11.04
CA ASP A 155 -10.15 32.44 11.73
C ASP A 155 -10.17 33.64 10.77
N SER A 156 -10.51 33.47 9.48
CA SER A 156 -10.55 34.60 8.54
C SER A 156 -11.89 34.68 7.82
N ASP A 157 -12.60 35.81 8.02
CA ASP A 157 -13.84 36.16 7.34
C ASP A 157 -13.72 36.29 5.79
N ALA A 158 -12.53 36.16 5.24
CA ALA A 158 -12.24 36.45 3.83
C ALA A 158 -11.92 35.22 2.96
N GLY A 159 -12.27 34.00 3.37
CA GLY A 159 -12.04 32.82 2.53
C GLY A 159 -10.53 32.51 2.28
N ALA A 160 -9.64 33.00 3.14
CA ALA A 160 -8.21 32.77 3.01
C ALA A 160 -7.90 31.28 3.18
N LYS A 161 -7.11 30.73 2.26
CA LYS A 161 -6.66 29.36 2.27
C LYS A 161 -5.20 29.29 2.75
N LYS A 162 -4.89 28.33 3.60
CA LYS A 162 -3.55 28.05 4.07
C LYS A 162 -3.07 26.68 3.59
N LEU A 163 -1.85 26.62 3.08
CA LEU A 163 -1.22 25.34 2.73
C LEU A 163 -0.87 24.57 4.00
N ARG A 164 -1.43 23.38 4.17
CA ARG A 164 -1.07 22.43 5.22
C ARG A 164 -0.69 21.09 4.63
N THR A 165 0.35 20.48 5.19
CA THR A 165 0.72 19.11 4.85
C THR A 165 -0.28 18.15 5.48
N LYS A 166 -0.94 17.35 4.66
CA LYS A 166 -1.83 16.27 5.10
C LYS A 166 -1.30 14.92 4.65
N ILE A 167 -1.65 13.89 5.39
CA ILE A 167 -1.48 12.50 4.97
C ILE A 167 -2.73 12.15 4.17
N ILE A 168 -2.54 11.66 2.95
CA ILE A 168 -3.62 11.22 2.07
C ILE A 168 -3.43 9.76 1.71
N GLN A 169 -4.55 9.06 1.60
CA GLN A 169 -4.62 7.68 1.13
C GLN A 169 -5.08 7.68 -0.32
N LEU A 170 -4.42 6.88 -1.15
CA LEU A 170 -4.70 6.72 -2.58
C LEU A 170 -4.70 5.24 -2.93
N ASP A 171 -5.75 4.80 -3.62
CA ASP A 171 -5.87 3.44 -4.18
C ASP A 171 -5.75 3.54 -5.70
N CYS A 172 -4.60 4.00 -6.17
CA CYS A 172 -4.34 4.36 -7.56
C CYS A 172 -3.19 3.55 -8.17
N ASP A 173 -3.00 3.72 -9.47
CA ASP A 173 -1.85 3.18 -10.21
C ASP A 173 -0.61 4.01 -9.92
N ILE A 174 0.46 3.34 -9.44
CA ILE A 174 1.77 3.96 -9.19
C ILE A 174 2.85 3.45 -10.16
N ILE A 175 2.46 2.58 -11.11
CA ILE A 175 3.38 2.04 -12.13
C ILE A 175 3.59 3.08 -13.23
N GLY A 176 2.48 3.68 -13.71
CA GLY A 176 2.50 4.70 -14.75
C GLY A 176 3.11 6.03 -14.30
N ASP A 177 3.30 6.93 -15.25
CA ASP A 177 3.90 8.24 -14.98
C ASP A 177 2.94 9.24 -14.33
N ASP A 178 1.64 9.08 -14.49
CA ASP A 178 0.63 10.04 -14.02
C ASP A 178 0.74 10.31 -12.52
N PHE A 179 0.83 9.25 -11.72
CA PHE A 179 0.99 9.38 -10.27
C PHE A 179 2.23 10.21 -9.89
N TRP A 180 3.34 9.99 -10.57
CA TRP A 180 4.61 10.67 -10.29
C TRP A 180 4.60 12.10 -10.77
N ASN A 181 3.96 12.36 -11.91
CA ASN A 181 3.77 13.71 -12.46
C ASN A 181 2.85 14.57 -11.59
N GLU A 182 1.82 13.96 -10.99
CA GLU A 182 0.92 14.64 -10.04
C GLU A 182 1.55 14.85 -8.65
N ASN A 183 2.60 14.10 -8.32
CA ASN A 183 3.25 14.13 -7.02
C ASN A 183 4.78 14.29 -7.11
N PRO A 184 5.30 15.31 -7.84
CA PRO A 184 6.74 15.48 -8.08
C PRO A 184 7.53 15.68 -6.79
N HIS A 185 6.92 16.24 -5.76
CA HIS A 185 7.53 16.44 -4.45
C HIS A 185 8.03 15.14 -3.79
N LEU A 186 7.53 13.98 -4.21
CA LEU A 186 8.00 12.68 -3.73
C LEU A 186 9.40 12.34 -4.26
N LEU A 187 9.82 12.98 -5.35
CA LEU A 187 11.09 12.74 -6.03
C LEU A 187 12.14 13.83 -5.77
N GLU A 188 11.76 14.96 -5.18
CA GLU A 188 12.64 16.14 -4.99
C GLU A 188 13.93 15.84 -4.24
N ASN A 189 13.93 14.84 -3.34
CA ASN A 189 15.12 14.49 -2.57
C ASN A 189 16.07 13.50 -3.26
N PHE A 190 15.69 13.00 -4.43
CA PHE A 190 16.50 12.13 -5.28
C PHE A 190 17.20 12.92 -6.41
N ILE A 191 16.91 14.22 -6.56
CA ILE A 191 17.60 15.05 -7.55
C ILE A 191 19.02 15.25 -7.03
N GLU A 192 19.97 14.74 -7.78
CA GLU A 192 21.39 14.70 -7.49
C GLU A 192 21.94 16.06 -7.06
N LYS A 193 22.76 16.02 -6.00
CA LYS A 193 23.70 17.09 -5.71
C LYS A 193 24.95 16.88 -6.53
#